data_cad8b244c3315f1592b8d8899f59c07e
#
_entry.id   cad8b244c3315f1592b8d8899f59c07e
#
_cell.length_a   1.000
_cell.length_b   1.000
_cell.length_c   1.000
_cell.angle_alpha   90.00
_cell.angle_beta   90.00
_cell.angle_gamma   90.00
#
_symmetry.space_group_name_H-M   'P 1'
#
loop_
_entity.id
_entity.type
_entity.pdbx_description
1 polymer ?
#
loop_
_entity_poly.entity_id
_entity_poly.type
_entity_poly.pdbx_seq_one_letter_code
_entity_poly.pdbx_strand_id
1 'polypeptide(L)'
;MLDDKNFLKNIELNWDNEEKAKNFLYNLLKCRVLFDKYILKREFIKDCKENGKWSLQRLEAYQDEKNGKSLKPKYIGTFSGDDNNKKLRTLQACLRITYTSPKTMHWISLVLKNLIYDENNDLLKILEDYCVKKVKESNYEQASGFAFERIVFTYLDYILYRDGYSYKGKSIISK
;
A
#
# COMPACT_ATOMS: atom_id res chain seq x y z
N MET A 1 6.78 12.80 15.31
CA MET A 1 8.12 12.30 15.66
C MET A 1 7.89 10.95 16.32
N LEU A 2 8.40 9.87 15.76
CA LEU A 2 8.54 8.63 16.53
C LEU A 2 9.43 9.04 17.70
N ASP A 3 8.93 8.82 18.93
CA ASP A 3 9.72 9.13 20.11
C ASP A 3 10.88 8.13 20.13
N ASP A 4 12.08 8.61 19.77
CA ASP A 4 13.28 7.78 19.62
C ASP A 4 13.58 6.99 20.91
N LYS A 5 13.19 7.52 22.07
CA LYS A 5 13.36 6.82 23.37
C LYS A 5 12.46 5.60 23.50
N ASN A 6 11.20 5.69 23.06
CA ASN A 6 10.26 4.56 23.07
C ASN A 6 10.63 3.54 21.98
N PHE A 7 11.16 4.00 20.84
CA PHE A 7 11.64 3.12 19.80
C PHE A 7 12.82 2.28 20.26
N LEU A 8 13.81 2.87 20.89
CA LEU A 8 14.98 2.18 21.44
C LEU A 8 14.59 1.17 22.53
N LYS A 9 13.73 1.55 23.49
CA LYS A 9 13.23 0.64 24.52
C LYS A 9 12.53 -0.58 23.93
N ASN A 10 11.70 -0.40 22.90
CA ASN A 10 11.01 -1.52 22.25
C ASN A 10 11.99 -2.44 21.48
N ILE A 11 13.07 -1.88 20.96
CA ILE A 11 14.13 -2.67 20.32
C ILE A 11 14.94 -3.44 21.37
N GLU A 12 15.34 -2.81 22.47
CA GLU A 12 16.09 -3.46 23.54
C GLU A 12 15.40 -4.71 24.08
N LEU A 13 14.06 -4.67 24.22
CA LEU A 13 13.25 -5.84 24.62
C LEU A 13 13.32 -7.02 23.63
N ASN A 14 13.67 -6.76 22.36
CA ASN A 14 13.76 -7.77 21.31
C ASN A 14 15.20 -8.23 21.04
N TRP A 15 16.19 -7.64 21.72
CA TRP A 15 17.61 -7.88 21.48
C TRP A 15 18.32 -8.45 22.72
N ASP A 16 17.59 -8.93 23.71
CA ASP A 16 18.12 -9.48 24.95
C ASP A 16 18.89 -10.82 24.75
N ASN A 17 18.65 -11.48 23.63
CA ASN A 17 19.42 -12.66 23.23
C ASN A 17 19.56 -12.78 21.70
N GLU A 18 20.51 -13.60 21.25
CA GLU A 18 20.84 -13.77 19.83
C GLU A 18 19.66 -14.26 18.98
N GLU A 19 18.86 -15.19 19.53
CA GLU A 19 17.70 -15.74 18.80
C GLU A 19 16.62 -14.69 18.56
N LYS A 20 16.30 -13.89 19.56
CA LYS A 20 15.34 -12.79 19.42
C LYS A 20 15.84 -11.72 18.46
N ALA A 21 17.12 -11.39 18.49
CA ALA A 21 17.71 -10.46 17.54
C ALA A 21 17.62 -10.98 16.10
N LYS A 22 17.92 -12.26 15.87
CA LYS A 22 17.76 -12.90 14.54
C LYS A 22 16.32 -12.89 14.07
N ASN A 23 15.37 -13.23 14.94
CA ASN A 23 13.93 -13.21 14.62
C ASN A 23 13.43 -11.79 14.30
N PHE A 24 13.89 -10.80 15.03
CA PHE A 24 13.56 -9.40 14.74
C PHE A 24 14.06 -8.99 13.35
N LEU A 25 15.34 -9.26 13.05
CA LEU A 25 15.92 -8.92 11.74
C LEU A 25 15.21 -9.67 10.60
N TYR A 26 14.90 -10.95 10.80
CA TYR A 26 14.12 -11.73 9.82
C TYR A 26 12.74 -11.12 9.56
N ASN A 27 12.01 -10.78 10.63
CA ASN A 27 10.69 -10.15 10.50
C ASN A 27 10.78 -8.78 9.85
N LEU A 28 11.80 -7.99 10.14
CA LEU A 28 12.04 -6.70 9.50
C LEU A 28 12.28 -6.87 8.00
N LEU A 29 13.12 -7.83 7.62
CA LEU A 29 13.38 -8.16 6.22
C LEU A 29 12.10 -8.65 5.52
N LYS A 30 11.33 -9.52 6.17
CA LYS A 30 10.04 -9.99 5.66
C LYS A 30 9.06 -8.82 5.45
N CYS A 31 8.94 -7.92 6.41
CA CYS A 31 8.15 -6.69 6.26
C CYS A 31 8.62 -5.84 5.07
N ARG A 32 9.92 -5.70 4.88
CA ARG A 32 10.47 -4.95 3.75
C ARG A 32 10.11 -5.58 2.40
N VAL A 33 10.24 -6.89 2.27
CA VAL A 33 9.87 -7.63 1.05
C VAL A 33 8.38 -7.49 0.76
N LEU A 34 7.52 -7.64 1.79
CA LEU A 34 6.07 -7.47 1.66
C LEU A 34 5.69 -6.04 1.29
N PHE A 35 6.37 -5.06 1.90
CA PHE A 35 6.18 -3.65 1.55
C PHE A 35 6.49 -3.41 0.07
N ASP A 36 7.63 -3.89 -0.42
CA ASP A 36 8.02 -3.72 -1.81
C ASP A 36 7.09 -4.43 -2.79
N LYS A 37 6.50 -5.56 -2.39
CA LYS A 37 5.53 -6.33 -3.19
C LYS A 37 4.14 -5.69 -3.24
N TYR A 38 3.60 -5.26 -2.10
CA TYR A 38 2.17 -5.02 -1.91
C TYR A 38 1.80 -3.56 -1.61
N ILE A 39 2.77 -2.70 -1.32
CA ILE A 39 2.50 -1.28 -1.03
C ILE A 39 2.82 -0.42 -2.23
N LEU A 40 1.87 0.48 -2.56
CA LEU A 40 2.03 1.46 -3.62
C LEU A 40 3.24 2.35 -3.35
N LYS A 41 4.17 2.40 -4.29
CA LYS A 41 5.40 3.19 -4.20
C LYS A 41 5.62 4.02 -5.46
N ARG A 42 6.43 5.05 -5.34
CA ARG A 42 6.81 5.89 -6.46
C ARG A 42 8.14 5.38 -7.01
N GLU A 43 8.15 5.02 -8.26
CA GLU A 43 9.33 4.49 -8.96
C GLU A 43 9.81 5.50 -10.00
N PHE A 44 11.13 5.67 -10.06
CA PHE A 44 11.82 6.59 -10.97
C PHE A 44 12.56 5.78 -12.03
N ILE A 45 11.80 5.17 -12.96
CA ILE A 45 12.33 4.27 -13.98
C ILE A 45 12.33 4.96 -15.33
N LYS A 46 13.39 4.72 -16.12
CA LYS A 46 13.54 5.10 -17.54
C LYS A 46 12.84 6.41 -17.95
N ASP A 47 11.57 6.33 -18.34
CA ASP A 47 10.82 7.44 -18.93
C ASP A 47 10.16 8.36 -17.88
N CYS A 48 10.31 8.06 -16.59
CA CYS A 48 9.70 8.79 -15.48
C CYS A 48 10.74 9.23 -14.44
N LYS A 49 11.95 9.59 -14.87
CA LYS A 49 13.07 9.90 -13.95
C LYS A 49 12.82 11.13 -13.09
N GLU A 50 12.17 12.16 -13.63
CA GLU A 50 11.94 13.43 -12.92
C GLU A 50 10.72 13.36 -12.01
N ASN A 51 9.59 12.87 -12.51
CA ASN A 51 8.32 12.89 -11.79
C ASN A 51 7.98 11.59 -11.06
N GLY A 52 8.63 10.49 -11.44
CA GLY A 52 8.32 9.16 -10.94
C GLY A 52 6.93 8.67 -11.36
N LYS A 53 6.73 7.37 -11.31
CA LYS A 53 5.46 6.72 -11.56
C LYS A 53 4.97 5.97 -10.34
N TRP A 54 3.73 6.17 -9.96
CA TRP A 54 3.10 5.36 -8.92
C TRP A 54 2.84 3.95 -9.43
N SER A 55 3.37 2.97 -8.76
CA SER A 55 3.26 1.59 -9.19
C SER A 55 3.06 0.61 -8.03
N LEU A 56 2.38 -0.49 -8.36
CA LEU A 56 2.21 -1.65 -7.51
C LEU A 56 2.86 -2.83 -8.24
N GLN A 57 4.17 -2.93 -8.11
CA GLN A 57 4.99 -3.90 -8.81
C GLN A 57 5.96 -4.57 -7.84
N ARG A 58 6.25 -5.83 -8.10
CA ARG A 58 7.30 -6.58 -7.41
C ARG A 58 8.48 -6.80 -8.34
N LEU A 59 9.66 -6.96 -7.76
CA LEU A 59 10.85 -7.34 -8.47
C LEU A 59 10.91 -8.87 -8.55
N GLU A 60 11.04 -9.40 -9.76
CA GLU A 60 11.29 -10.81 -9.99
C GLU A 60 12.58 -11.00 -10.80
N ALA A 61 13.27 -12.08 -10.51
CA ALA A 61 14.38 -12.53 -11.33
C ALA A 61 13.83 -13.31 -12.53
N TYR A 62 14.27 -12.99 -13.74
CA TYR A 62 13.95 -13.77 -14.94
C TYR A 62 15.22 -14.19 -15.66
N GLN A 63 15.16 -15.34 -16.29
CA GLN A 63 16.25 -15.83 -17.14
C GLN A 63 16.05 -15.32 -18.56
N ASP A 64 17.06 -14.64 -19.08
CA ASP A 64 17.05 -14.16 -20.46
C ASP A 64 17.31 -15.36 -21.39
N GLU A 65 16.33 -15.75 -22.19
CA GLU A 65 16.43 -16.91 -23.12
C GLU A 65 17.58 -16.77 -24.11
N LYS A 66 17.99 -15.55 -24.44
CA LYS A 66 19.09 -15.29 -25.40
C LYS A 66 20.49 -15.44 -24.79
N ASN A 67 20.63 -15.28 -23.49
CA ASN A 67 21.93 -15.31 -22.79
C ASN A 67 22.06 -16.37 -21.69
N GLY A 68 21.15 -17.30 -21.60
CA GLY A 68 21.15 -18.58 -20.86
C GLY A 68 21.70 -18.68 -19.44
N LYS A 69 22.48 -17.73 -18.95
CA LYS A 69 23.27 -17.86 -17.71
C LYS A 69 23.10 -16.76 -16.67
N SER A 70 22.50 -15.63 -16.99
CA SER A 70 22.35 -14.55 -15.98
C SER A 70 20.90 -14.24 -15.68
N LEU A 71 20.55 -14.29 -14.38
CA LEU A 71 19.27 -13.80 -13.89
C LEU A 71 19.28 -12.26 -13.94
N LYS A 72 18.29 -11.67 -14.60
CA LYS A 72 18.10 -10.23 -14.67
C LYS A 72 16.86 -9.83 -13.86
N PRO A 73 16.88 -8.70 -13.15
CA PRO A 73 15.70 -8.22 -12.45
C PRO A 73 14.67 -7.64 -13.44
N LYS A 74 13.41 -8.00 -13.26
CA LYS A 74 12.27 -7.43 -13.99
C LYS A 74 11.17 -7.03 -13.03
N TYR A 75 10.62 -5.84 -13.22
CA TYR A 75 9.43 -5.39 -12.49
C TYR A 75 8.18 -5.94 -13.14
N ILE A 76 7.36 -6.62 -12.36
CA ILE A 76 6.06 -7.16 -12.78
C ILE A 76 4.97 -6.71 -11.81
N GLY A 77 3.72 -6.63 -12.30
CA GLY A 77 2.56 -6.35 -11.45
C GLY A 77 2.45 -7.39 -10.33
N THR A 78 2.14 -6.96 -9.12
CA THR A 78 2.03 -7.85 -7.96
C THR A 78 0.92 -8.88 -8.14
N PHE A 79 -0.19 -8.48 -8.76
CA PHE A 79 -1.33 -9.35 -9.04
C PHE A 79 -1.38 -9.69 -10.52
N SER A 80 -1.78 -10.92 -10.81
CA SER A 80 -1.84 -11.46 -12.17
C SER A 80 -2.92 -10.82 -13.05
N GLY A 81 -3.93 -10.19 -12.47
CA GLY A 81 -5.00 -9.51 -13.19
C GLY A 81 -4.79 -7.99 -13.22
N ASP A 82 -4.87 -7.39 -14.42
CA ASP A 82 -4.73 -5.93 -14.57
C ASP A 82 -5.80 -5.16 -13.79
N ASP A 83 -7.02 -5.69 -13.71
CA ASP A 83 -8.13 -5.07 -12.99
C ASP A 83 -7.90 -5.00 -11.47
N ASN A 84 -7.45 -6.08 -10.85
CA ASN A 84 -7.11 -6.09 -9.42
C ASN A 84 -5.93 -5.17 -9.10
N ASN A 85 -4.92 -5.12 -9.96
CA ASN A 85 -3.82 -4.17 -9.82
C ASN A 85 -4.33 -2.72 -9.90
N LYS A 86 -5.23 -2.43 -10.82
CA LYS A 86 -5.82 -1.08 -10.96
C LYS A 86 -6.63 -0.69 -9.74
N LYS A 87 -7.54 -1.55 -9.26
CA LYS A 87 -8.36 -1.30 -8.07
C LYS A 87 -7.50 -1.06 -6.84
N LEU A 88 -6.54 -1.94 -6.56
CA LEU A 88 -5.64 -1.78 -5.42
C LEU A 88 -4.75 -0.55 -5.52
N ARG A 89 -4.23 -0.23 -6.69
CA ARG A 89 -3.45 0.98 -6.91
C ARG A 89 -4.27 2.23 -6.63
N THR A 90 -5.52 2.27 -7.13
CA THR A 90 -6.43 3.40 -6.91
C THR A 90 -6.78 3.54 -5.43
N LEU A 91 -7.16 2.47 -4.77
CA LEU A 91 -7.52 2.48 -3.35
C LEU A 91 -6.33 2.91 -2.47
N GLN A 92 -5.15 2.38 -2.71
CA GLN A 92 -3.95 2.79 -1.98
C GLN A 92 -3.53 4.23 -2.30
N ALA A 93 -3.76 4.72 -3.53
CA ALA A 93 -3.53 6.12 -3.87
C ALA A 93 -4.47 7.05 -3.08
N CYS A 94 -5.76 6.70 -2.97
CA CYS A 94 -6.72 7.41 -2.13
C CYS A 94 -6.27 7.47 -0.67
N LEU A 95 -5.82 6.35 -0.12
CA LEU A 95 -5.29 6.29 1.25
C LEU A 95 -4.02 7.14 1.43
N ARG A 96 -3.13 7.18 0.46
CA ARG A 96 -1.92 8.02 0.51
C ARG A 96 -2.23 9.51 0.44
N ILE A 97 -3.23 9.91 -0.34
CA ILE A 97 -3.70 11.29 -0.41
C ILE A 97 -4.37 11.70 0.90
N THR A 98 -5.12 10.79 1.50
CA THR A 98 -5.81 11.03 2.78
C THR A 98 -4.82 11.15 3.94
N TYR A 99 -3.93 10.18 4.05
CA TYR A 99 -3.00 10.03 5.17
C TYR A 99 -1.57 10.30 4.68
N THR A 100 -1.16 11.56 4.71
CA THR A 100 0.13 12.01 4.17
C THR A 100 1.29 11.86 5.15
N SER A 101 1.01 11.85 6.46
CA SER A 101 2.03 11.70 7.50
C SER A 101 2.30 10.23 7.83
N PRO A 102 3.55 9.81 8.01
CA PRO A 102 3.88 8.47 8.50
C PRO A 102 3.14 8.08 9.78
N LYS A 103 2.83 9.05 10.65
CA LYS A 103 2.06 8.83 11.88
C LYS A 103 0.61 8.42 11.64
N THR A 104 0.05 8.74 10.49
CA THR A 104 -1.36 8.46 10.14
C THR A 104 -1.52 7.31 9.17
N MET A 105 -0.41 6.78 8.59
CA MET A 105 -0.44 5.68 7.61
C MET A 105 -0.62 4.29 8.27
N HIS A 106 -1.53 4.18 9.24
CA HIS A 106 -1.80 2.91 9.95
C HIS A 106 -2.28 1.78 9.03
N TRP A 107 -2.86 2.13 7.88
CA TRP A 107 -3.28 1.16 6.87
C TRP A 107 -2.11 0.33 6.33
N ILE A 108 -0.90 0.89 6.23
CA ILE A 108 0.30 0.14 5.82
C ILE A 108 0.64 -0.94 6.85
N SER A 109 0.61 -0.58 8.14
CA SER A 109 0.86 -1.54 9.22
C SER A 109 -0.20 -2.64 9.26
N LEU A 110 -1.47 -2.30 8.98
CA LEU A 110 -2.55 -3.26 8.87
C LEU A 110 -2.31 -4.25 7.73
N VAL A 111 -1.95 -3.77 6.56
CA VAL A 111 -1.62 -4.60 5.39
C VAL A 111 -0.47 -5.55 5.70
N LEU A 112 0.65 -5.01 6.19
CA LEU A 112 1.84 -5.82 6.49
C LEU A 112 1.54 -6.87 7.56
N LYS A 113 0.80 -6.52 8.61
CA LYS A 113 0.38 -7.47 9.64
C LYS A 113 -0.41 -8.63 9.05
N ASN A 114 -1.40 -8.38 8.21
CA ASN A 114 -2.20 -9.44 7.60
C ASN A 114 -1.36 -10.31 6.66
N LEU A 115 -0.49 -9.72 5.85
CA LEU A 115 0.37 -10.45 4.91
C LEU A 115 1.48 -11.27 5.59
N ILE A 116 1.93 -10.88 6.78
CA ILE A 116 2.88 -11.68 7.56
C ILE A 116 2.25 -13.00 7.98
N TYR A 117 0.98 -12.98 8.37
CA TYR A 117 0.24 -14.18 8.76
C TYR A 117 -0.13 -15.06 7.56
N ASP A 118 -0.64 -14.44 6.50
CA ASP A 118 -1.02 -15.14 5.27
C ASP A 118 -0.91 -14.21 4.06
N GLU A 119 0.00 -14.51 3.14
CA GLU A 119 0.19 -13.74 1.90
C GLU A 119 -0.99 -13.86 0.92
N ASN A 120 -1.87 -14.85 1.10
CA ASN A 120 -3.04 -15.07 0.25
C ASN A 120 -4.28 -14.30 0.71
N ASN A 121 -4.19 -13.54 1.80
CA ASN A 121 -5.28 -12.70 2.27
C ASN A 121 -5.77 -11.73 1.17
N ASP A 122 -7.07 -11.58 1.07
CA ASP A 122 -7.69 -10.62 0.16
C ASP A 122 -7.40 -9.19 0.60
N LEU A 123 -6.31 -8.66 0.07
CA LEU A 123 -5.81 -7.33 0.41
C LEU A 123 -6.80 -6.23 0.00
N LEU A 124 -7.53 -6.41 -1.10
CA LEU A 124 -8.53 -5.43 -1.54
C LEU A 124 -9.63 -5.30 -0.49
N LYS A 125 -10.18 -6.42 -0.05
CA LYS A 125 -11.21 -6.47 0.98
C LYS A 125 -10.73 -5.88 2.30
N ILE A 126 -9.52 -6.22 2.74
CA ILE A 126 -8.93 -5.67 3.98
C ILE A 126 -8.88 -4.15 3.94
N LEU A 127 -8.46 -3.57 2.81
CA LEU A 127 -8.37 -2.13 2.66
C LEU A 127 -9.73 -1.46 2.48
N GLU A 128 -10.68 -2.09 1.81
CA GLU A 128 -12.06 -1.60 1.70
C GLU A 128 -12.73 -1.57 3.09
N ASP A 129 -12.60 -2.63 3.88
CA ASP A 129 -13.13 -2.70 5.25
C ASP A 129 -12.49 -1.63 6.15
N TYR A 130 -11.19 -1.40 6.00
CA TYR A 130 -10.50 -0.30 6.70
C TYR A 130 -11.08 1.07 6.32
N CYS A 131 -11.31 1.33 5.02
CA CYS A 131 -11.87 2.59 4.56
C CYS A 131 -13.30 2.79 5.06
N VAL A 132 -14.15 1.75 4.97
CA VAL A 132 -15.53 1.80 5.50
C VAL A 132 -15.53 2.13 6.99
N LYS A 133 -14.66 1.48 7.76
CA LYS A 133 -14.50 1.77 9.19
C LYS A 133 -14.11 3.24 9.41
N LYS A 134 -13.14 3.76 8.67
CA LYS A 134 -12.68 5.14 8.80
C LYS A 134 -13.73 6.17 8.40
N VAL A 135 -14.52 5.90 7.36
CA VAL A 135 -15.66 6.74 6.98
C VAL A 135 -16.71 6.78 8.10
N LYS A 136 -17.04 5.62 8.69
CA LYS A 136 -17.97 5.57 9.82
C LYS A 136 -17.45 6.33 11.06
N GLU A 137 -16.16 6.20 11.37
CA GLU A 137 -15.51 6.92 12.48
C GLU A 137 -15.49 8.45 12.28
N SER A 138 -15.57 8.95 11.05
CA SER A 138 -15.54 10.39 10.74
C SER A 138 -16.84 11.14 11.05
N ASN A 139 -17.92 10.43 11.46
CA ASN A 139 -19.24 11.02 11.74
C ASN A 139 -19.76 11.95 10.62
N TYR A 140 -19.51 11.57 9.37
CA TYR A 140 -19.78 12.41 8.20
C TYR A 140 -21.24 12.89 8.09
N GLU A 141 -22.19 12.14 8.64
CA GLU A 141 -23.62 12.51 8.64
C GLU A 141 -23.91 13.76 9.46
N GLN A 142 -23.07 14.07 10.45
CA GLN A 142 -23.18 15.27 11.30
C GLN A 142 -22.19 16.37 10.89
N ALA A 143 -21.28 16.07 9.99
CA ALA A 143 -20.26 17.02 9.53
C ALA A 143 -20.86 18.05 8.57
N SER A 144 -20.40 19.29 8.65
CA SER A 144 -20.74 20.34 7.70
C SER A 144 -19.51 21.14 7.27
N GLY A 145 -19.48 21.57 6.00
CA GLY A 145 -18.40 22.38 5.46
C GLY A 145 -17.03 21.72 5.61
N PHE A 146 -16.08 22.40 6.25
CA PHE A 146 -14.71 21.93 6.43
C PHE A 146 -14.53 20.82 7.48
N ALA A 147 -15.60 20.43 8.20
CA ALA A 147 -15.54 19.35 9.18
C ALA A 147 -15.52 17.94 8.53
N PHE A 148 -15.80 17.84 7.25
CA PHE A 148 -15.67 16.57 6.54
C PHE A 148 -14.22 16.09 6.49
N GLU A 149 -13.98 14.87 6.96
CA GLU A 149 -12.68 14.25 6.81
C GLU A 149 -12.39 13.88 5.34
N ARG A 150 -11.15 14.05 4.92
CA ARG A 150 -10.71 13.76 3.55
C ARG A 150 -11.02 12.34 3.11
N ILE A 151 -11.03 11.37 4.02
CA ILE A 151 -11.31 9.96 3.72
C ILE A 151 -12.70 9.77 3.08
N VAL A 152 -13.68 10.57 3.45
CA VAL A 152 -15.05 10.48 2.90
C VAL A 152 -15.02 10.70 1.39
N PHE A 153 -14.36 11.77 0.95
CA PHE A 153 -14.28 12.11 -0.48
C PHE A 153 -13.39 11.15 -1.26
N THR A 154 -12.20 10.85 -0.75
CA THR A 154 -11.25 9.99 -1.46
C THR A 154 -11.74 8.55 -1.58
N TYR A 155 -12.47 8.05 -0.57
CA TYR A 155 -13.07 6.73 -0.66
C TYR A 155 -14.30 6.71 -1.57
N LEU A 156 -15.08 7.79 -1.61
CA LEU A 156 -16.16 7.96 -2.60
C LEU A 156 -15.60 7.93 -4.03
N ASP A 157 -14.51 8.65 -4.30
CA ASP A 157 -13.84 8.62 -5.61
C ASP A 157 -13.44 7.19 -6.00
N TYR A 158 -12.90 6.42 -5.05
CA TYR A 158 -12.58 5.01 -5.28
C TYR A 158 -13.82 4.17 -5.60
N ILE A 159 -14.94 4.33 -4.87
CA ILE A 159 -16.19 3.59 -5.11
C ILE A 159 -16.72 3.90 -6.51
N LEU A 160 -16.77 5.17 -6.89
CA LEU A 160 -17.21 5.61 -8.22
C LEU A 160 -16.35 5.01 -9.33
N TYR A 161 -15.05 4.92 -9.11
CA TYR A 161 -14.12 4.26 -10.03
C TYR A 161 -14.36 2.75 -10.10
N ARG A 162 -14.45 2.08 -8.93
CA ARG A 162 -14.66 0.62 -8.83
C ARG A 162 -15.93 0.18 -9.52
N ASP A 163 -17.02 0.93 -9.32
CA ASP A 163 -18.35 0.62 -9.83
C ASP A 163 -18.57 1.12 -11.26
N GLY A 164 -17.55 1.74 -11.88
CA GLY A 164 -17.60 2.19 -13.28
C GLY A 164 -18.57 3.33 -13.52
N TYR A 165 -18.77 4.18 -12.52
CA TYR A 165 -19.72 5.29 -12.64
C TYR A 165 -19.33 6.26 -13.75
N SER A 166 -20.30 6.63 -14.57
CA SER A 166 -20.13 7.60 -15.65
C SER A 166 -21.19 8.70 -15.59
N TYR A 167 -20.78 9.92 -15.92
CA TYR A 167 -21.68 11.07 -16.03
C TYR A 167 -21.71 11.54 -17.47
N LYS A 168 -22.91 11.64 -18.06
CA LYS A 168 -23.13 12.00 -19.48
C LYS A 168 -22.26 11.19 -20.46
N GLY A 169 -22.14 9.88 -20.22
CA GLY A 169 -21.36 8.96 -21.05
C GLY A 169 -19.84 9.10 -20.94
N LYS A 170 -19.34 9.93 -20.01
CA LYS A 170 -17.90 10.05 -19.73
C LYS A 170 -17.59 9.49 -18.35
N SER A 171 -16.52 8.71 -18.23
CA SER A 171 -16.01 8.30 -16.93
C SER A 171 -15.63 9.54 -16.11
N ILE A 172 -16.09 9.61 -14.86
CA ILE A 172 -15.78 10.73 -13.96
C ILE A 172 -14.31 10.74 -13.59
N ILE A 173 -13.69 9.56 -13.51
CA ILE A 173 -12.26 9.42 -13.25
C ILE A 173 -11.57 9.13 -14.57
N SER A 174 -10.83 10.10 -15.08
CA SER A 174 -9.99 9.92 -16.27
C SER A 174 -8.86 8.92 -15.96
N LYS A 175 -8.61 8.05 -16.94
CA LYS A 175 -7.51 7.07 -16.87
C LYS A 175 -6.15 7.75 -16.79
#